data_e423a36d4f3c31cf001e875d6322fbfd
#
_entry.id   e423a36d4f3c31cf001e875d6322fbfd
#
_cell.length_a   1.000
_cell.length_b   1.000
_cell.length_c   1.000
_cell.angle_alpha   90.00
_cell.angle_beta   90.00
_cell.angle_gamma   90.00
#
_symmetry.space_group_name_H-M   'P 1'
#
loop_
_entity.id
_entity.type
_entity.pdbx_description
1 polymer ?
#
loop_
_entity_poly.entity_id
_entity_poly.type
_entity_poly.pdbx_seq_one_letter_code
_entity_poly.pdbx_strand_id
1 'polypeptide(L)'
;MVDRWVQDHQKDAWRKQAKASGYRARSAFKLKQIQERHKIIKPEDSVLDVGCHPGGWAQVAVELVGSKGKVVGVDLQSCVPVEGANLIVGDITDPYTA
;
A
#
# COMPACT_ATOMS: atom_id res chain seq x y z
N MET A 1 3.48 20.52 21.23
CA MET A 1 4.31 20.28 20.02
C MET A 1 5.34 19.17 20.31
N VAL A 2 5.36 18.16 19.47
CA VAL A 2 6.30 17.03 19.67
C VAL A 2 7.69 17.46 19.21
N ASP A 3 8.72 17.19 20.02
CA ASP A 3 10.10 17.46 19.68
C ASP A 3 10.49 16.70 18.39
N ARG A 4 11.27 17.34 17.54
CA ARG A 4 11.78 16.76 16.30
C ARG A 4 12.52 15.43 16.54
N TRP A 5 13.29 15.35 17.63
CA TRP A 5 14.00 14.13 18.01
C TRP A 5 13.02 12.95 18.23
N VAL A 6 11.92 13.20 18.92
CA VAL A 6 10.88 12.18 19.16
C VAL A 6 10.23 11.76 17.85
N GLN A 7 9.93 12.73 16.97
CA GLN A 7 9.35 12.43 15.65
C GLN A 7 10.28 11.58 14.81
N ASP A 8 11.58 11.88 14.79
CA ASP A 8 12.56 11.11 14.04
C ASP A 8 12.68 9.68 14.57
N HIS A 9 12.67 9.51 15.89
CA HIS A 9 12.69 8.18 16.53
C HIS A 9 11.44 7.36 16.21
N GLN A 10 10.26 7.99 16.19
CA GLN A 10 9.03 7.34 15.80
C GLN A 10 9.06 6.87 14.35
N LYS A 11 9.56 7.70 13.44
CA LYS A 11 9.73 7.34 12.04
C LYS A 11 10.66 6.14 11.87
N ASP A 12 11.78 6.13 12.61
CA ASP A 12 12.74 5.02 12.54
C ASP A 12 12.13 3.72 13.07
N ALA A 13 11.37 3.79 14.15
CA ALA A 13 10.67 2.63 14.71
C ALA A 13 9.67 2.04 13.70
N TRP A 14 8.88 2.90 13.04
CA TRP A 14 7.94 2.48 12.01
C TRP A 14 8.63 1.84 10.80
N ARG A 15 9.75 2.40 10.36
CA ARG A 15 10.52 1.85 9.25
C ARG A 15 11.07 0.46 9.59
N LYS A 16 11.60 0.29 10.79
CA LYS A 16 12.10 -1.00 11.27
C LYS A 16 10.98 -2.04 11.32
N GLN A 17 9.82 -1.66 11.83
CA GLN A 17 8.68 -2.55 11.91
C GLN A 17 8.17 -2.94 10.53
N ALA A 18 8.07 -2.00 9.61
CA ALA A 18 7.67 -2.27 8.22
C ALA A 18 8.64 -3.23 7.55
N LYS A 19 9.94 -3.01 7.72
CA LYS A 19 10.98 -3.86 7.15
C LYS A 19 10.93 -5.26 7.71
N ALA A 20 10.76 -5.41 9.03
CA ALA A 20 10.66 -6.71 9.69
C ALA A 20 9.41 -7.50 9.25
N SER A 21 8.31 -6.80 8.95
CA SER A 21 7.06 -7.41 8.48
C SER A 21 7.04 -7.68 6.97
N GLY A 22 8.06 -7.25 6.22
CA GLY A 22 8.10 -7.37 4.76
C GLY A 22 7.30 -6.31 4.01
N TYR A 23 6.72 -5.33 4.69
CA TYR A 23 6.02 -4.23 4.03
C TYR A 23 6.98 -3.11 3.63
N ARG A 24 6.72 -2.51 2.47
CA ARG A 24 7.58 -1.49 1.85
C ARG A 24 7.47 -0.12 2.51
N ALA A 25 6.36 0.12 3.24
CA ALA A 25 6.09 1.40 3.86
C ALA A 25 5.30 1.23 5.15
N ARG A 26 5.54 2.14 6.08
CA ARG A 26 4.76 2.18 7.34
C ARG A 26 3.27 2.39 7.10
N SER A 27 2.90 3.02 6.00
CA SER A 27 1.50 3.25 5.63
C SER A 27 0.71 1.95 5.44
N ALA A 28 1.38 0.83 5.20
CA ALA A 28 0.73 -0.48 5.15
C ALA A 28 0.02 -0.81 6.47
N PHE A 29 0.60 -0.45 7.60
CA PHE A 29 -0.02 -0.65 8.91
C PHE A 29 -1.27 0.22 9.08
N LYS A 30 -1.26 1.42 8.49
CA LYS A 30 -2.44 2.29 8.52
C LYS A 30 -3.61 1.64 7.82
N LEU A 31 -3.39 1.05 6.65
CA LEU A 31 -4.44 0.32 5.94
C LEU A 31 -4.92 -0.88 6.74
N LYS A 32 -4.01 -1.62 7.38
CA LYS A 32 -4.38 -2.75 8.25
C LYS A 32 -5.27 -2.31 9.40
N GLN A 33 -4.96 -1.17 10.03
CA GLN A 33 -5.77 -0.61 11.12
C GLN A 33 -7.17 -0.20 10.63
N ILE A 34 -7.24 0.45 9.47
CA ILE A 34 -8.51 0.85 8.85
C ILE A 34 -9.33 -0.41 8.54
N GLN A 35 -8.70 -1.41 7.99
CA GLN A 35 -9.35 -2.67 7.63
C GLN A 35 -9.91 -3.39 8.85
N GLU A 36 -9.14 -3.45 9.93
CA GLU A 36 -9.56 -4.08 11.18
C GLU A 36 -10.82 -3.42 11.74
N ARG A 37 -10.89 -2.08 11.67
CA ARG A 37 -11.99 -1.30 12.21
C ARG A 37 -13.20 -1.26 11.28
N HIS A 38 -13.00 -1.14 9.98
CA HIS A 38 -14.06 -0.83 9.02
C HIS A 38 -14.32 -1.93 7.99
N LYS A 39 -13.41 -2.87 7.83
CA LYS A 39 -13.54 -4.01 6.90
C LYS A 39 -13.98 -3.58 5.49
N ILE A 40 -13.28 -2.57 4.95
CA ILE A 40 -13.60 -1.98 3.65
C ILE A 40 -13.23 -2.87 2.46
N ILE A 41 -12.21 -3.71 2.62
CA ILE A 41 -11.78 -4.65 1.58
C ILE A 41 -12.20 -6.07 2.00
N LYS A 42 -12.87 -6.76 1.11
CA LYS A 42 -13.36 -8.12 1.35
C LYS A 42 -12.63 -9.12 0.45
N PRO A 43 -12.59 -10.40 0.85
CA PRO A 43 -12.06 -11.43 -0.04
C PRO A 43 -12.72 -11.36 -1.41
N GLU A 44 -11.91 -11.58 -2.46
CA GLU A 44 -12.33 -11.58 -3.87
C GLU A 44 -12.67 -10.19 -4.44
N ASP A 45 -12.51 -9.12 -3.67
CA ASP A 45 -12.73 -7.76 -4.17
C ASP A 45 -11.72 -7.38 -5.27
N SER A 46 -12.10 -6.39 -6.05
CA SER A 46 -11.19 -5.68 -6.96
C SER A 46 -10.82 -4.34 -6.34
N VAL A 47 -9.53 -4.07 -6.21
CA VAL A 47 -9.00 -2.87 -5.56
C VAL A 47 -8.14 -2.08 -6.53
N LEU A 48 -8.38 -0.78 -6.60
CA LEU A 48 -7.53 0.15 -7.33
C LEU A 48 -6.78 1.03 -6.32
N ASP A 49 -5.46 1.01 -6.38
CA ASP A 49 -4.58 1.81 -5.53
C ASP A 49 -3.97 2.93 -6.36
N VAL A 50 -4.51 4.15 -6.22
CA VAL A 50 -4.02 5.34 -6.92
C VAL A 50 -2.90 5.97 -6.10
N GLY A 51 -1.74 6.19 -6.73
CA GLY A 51 -0.54 6.63 -6.01
C GLY A 51 0.10 5.48 -5.23
N CYS A 52 0.28 4.34 -5.87
CA CYS A 52 0.63 3.10 -5.19
C CYS A 52 2.10 3.00 -4.73
N HIS A 53 2.99 3.85 -5.24
CA HIS A 53 4.40 3.80 -4.84
C HIS A 53 4.56 4.05 -3.33
N PRO A 54 5.38 3.28 -2.59
CA PRO A 54 6.25 2.18 -3.01
C PRO A 54 5.59 0.80 -3.07
N GLY A 55 4.30 0.67 -2.78
CA GLY A 55 3.56 -0.58 -2.92
C GLY A 55 3.11 -1.21 -1.60
N GLY A 56 3.24 -0.51 -0.48
CA GLY A 56 2.83 -1.05 0.84
C GLY A 56 1.34 -1.31 0.94
N TRP A 57 0.49 -0.43 0.43
CA TRP A 57 -0.95 -0.62 0.42
C TRP A 57 -1.36 -1.74 -0.55
N ALA A 58 -0.69 -1.82 -1.71
CA ALA A 58 -0.94 -2.91 -2.65
C ALA A 58 -0.61 -4.27 -2.03
N GLN A 59 0.47 -4.36 -1.26
CA GLN A 59 0.83 -5.59 -0.54
C GLN A 59 -0.28 -6.03 0.41
N VAL A 60 -0.82 -5.11 1.20
CA VAL A 60 -1.93 -5.40 2.13
C VAL A 60 -3.19 -5.78 1.37
N ALA A 61 -3.51 -5.04 0.30
CA ALA A 61 -4.70 -5.32 -0.50
C ALA A 61 -4.65 -6.73 -1.10
N VAL A 62 -3.51 -7.17 -1.62
CA VAL A 62 -3.32 -8.54 -2.14
C VAL A 62 -3.63 -9.58 -1.08
N GLU A 63 -3.15 -9.38 0.15
CA GLU A 63 -3.43 -10.30 1.26
C GLU A 63 -4.94 -10.37 1.56
N LEU A 64 -5.62 -9.22 1.53
CA LEU A 64 -7.03 -9.12 1.90
C LEU A 64 -7.96 -9.71 0.85
N VAL A 65 -7.69 -9.48 -0.43
CA VAL A 65 -8.57 -9.97 -1.51
C VAL A 65 -8.34 -11.44 -1.82
N GLY A 66 -7.18 -11.97 -1.51
CA GLY A 66 -6.84 -13.37 -1.77
C GLY A 66 -6.61 -13.68 -3.24
N SER A 67 -6.46 -14.98 -3.55
CA SER A 67 -6.07 -15.44 -4.89
C SER A 67 -7.13 -15.17 -5.98
N LYS A 68 -8.40 -15.03 -5.60
CA LYS A 68 -9.49 -14.74 -6.53
C LYS A 68 -9.81 -13.26 -6.63
N GLY A 69 -9.17 -12.43 -5.82
CA GLY A 69 -9.30 -10.99 -5.88
C GLY A 69 -8.37 -10.37 -6.91
N LYS A 70 -8.51 -9.06 -7.10
CA LYS A 70 -7.71 -8.32 -8.06
C LYS A 70 -7.23 -7.01 -7.45
N VAL A 71 -5.93 -6.74 -7.62
CA VAL A 71 -5.33 -5.47 -7.18
C VAL A 71 -4.61 -4.84 -8.36
N VAL A 72 -4.96 -3.59 -8.65
CA VAL A 72 -4.28 -2.77 -9.66
C VAL A 72 -3.78 -1.51 -8.97
N GLY A 73 -2.52 -1.19 -9.15
CA GLY A 73 -1.93 0.05 -8.65
C GLY A 73 -1.47 0.94 -9.79
N VAL A 74 -1.61 2.25 -9.64
CA VAL A 74 -1.18 3.26 -10.62
C VAL A 74 -0.38 4.33 -9.90
N ASP A 75 0.79 4.67 -10.44
CA ASP A 75 1.63 5.76 -9.93
C ASP A 75 2.46 6.34 -11.07
N LEU A 76 2.82 7.61 -10.95
CA LEU A 76 3.76 8.27 -11.87
C LEU A 76 5.17 7.67 -11.72
N GLN A 77 5.50 7.15 -10.56
CA GLN A 77 6.78 6.50 -10.28
C GLN A 77 6.63 4.98 -10.42
N SER A 78 7.66 4.34 -10.96
CA SER A 78 7.69 2.89 -11.03
C SER A 78 7.84 2.28 -9.63
N CYS A 79 7.20 1.14 -9.44
CA CYS A 79 7.31 0.34 -8.22
C CYS A 79 8.01 -0.98 -8.51
N VAL A 80 8.76 -1.48 -7.55
CA VAL A 80 9.18 -2.89 -7.58
C VAL A 80 7.90 -3.75 -7.58
N PRO A 81 7.82 -4.79 -8.42
CA PRO A 81 6.62 -5.60 -8.51
C PRO A 81 6.15 -6.16 -7.16
N VAL A 82 4.83 -6.21 -6.99
CA VAL A 82 4.17 -6.87 -5.86
C VAL A 82 3.49 -8.10 -6.39
N GLU A 83 3.84 -9.27 -5.87
CA GLU A 83 3.22 -10.51 -6.28
C GLU A 83 1.71 -10.47 -6.01
N GLY A 84 0.93 -10.79 -7.02
CA GLY A 84 -0.53 -10.76 -6.94
C GLY A 84 -1.16 -9.41 -7.30
N ALA A 85 -0.37 -8.37 -7.53
CA ALA A 85 -0.85 -7.05 -7.96
C ALA A 85 -0.33 -6.71 -9.36
N ASN A 86 -1.09 -5.91 -10.07
CA ASN A 86 -0.68 -5.35 -11.36
C ASN A 86 -0.39 -3.86 -11.15
N LEU A 87 0.88 -3.49 -11.15
CA LEU A 87 1.33 -2.12 -10.88
C LEU A 87 1.69 -1.44 -12.21
N ILE A 88 1.03 -0.33 -12.50
CA ILE A 88 1.13 0.39 -13.76
C ILE A 88 1.78 1.76 -13.50
N VAL A 89 2.76 2.13 -14.34
CA VAL A 89 3.31 3.48 -14.36
C VAL A 89 2.46 4.31 -15.31
N GLY A 90 1.87 5.38 -14.80
CA GLY A 90 1.07 6.26 -15.63
C GLY A 90 0.36 7.32 -14.79
N ASP A 91 -0.38 8.16 -15.48
CA ASP A 91 -1.20 9.22 -14.89
C ASP A 91 -2.66 8.78 -14.97
N ILE A 92 -3.33 8.66 -13.82
CA ILE A 92 -4.73 8.23 -13.77
C ILE A 92 -5.66 9.22 -14.48
N THR A 93 -5.22 10.47 -14.65
CA THR A 93 -5.99 11.49 -15.39
C THR A 93 -5.80 11.39 -16.90
N ASP A 94 -4.82 10.60 -17.37
CA ASP A 94 -4.55 10.41 -18.80
C ASP A 94 -5.47 9.30 -19.34
N PRO A 95 -6.27 9.56 -20.39
CA PRO A 95 -7.18 8.55 -20.93
C PRO A 95 -6.46 7.32 -21.50
N TYR A 96 -5.18 7.43 -21.83
CA TYR A 96 -4.40 6.30 -22.35
C TYR A 96 -3.85 5.41 -21.23
N THR A 97 -3.79 5.89 -19.99
CA THR A 97 -3.40 5.07 -18.84
C THR A 97 -4.55 4.15 -18.41
N ALA A 98 -5.73 4.69 -18.42
CA ALA A 98 -6.93 3.96 -18.04
C ALA A 98 -7.38 3.02 -19.15
#